data_05465043a41efa657f3c9e4b13c76766
#
_entry.id   05465043a41efa657f3c9e4b13c76766
#
_cell.length_a   1.000
_cell.length_b   1.000
_cell.length_c   1.000
_cell.angle_alpha   90.00
_cell.angle_beta   90.00
_cell.angle_gamma   90.00
#
_symmetry.space_group_name_H-M   'P 1'
#
loop_
_entity.id
_entity.type
_entity.pdbx_description
1 polymer ?
#
loop_
_entity_poly.entity_id
_entity_poly.type
_entity_poly.pdbx_seq_one_letter_code
_entity_poly.pdbx_strand_id
1 'polypeptide(L)'
;MAASPVMLQSGVPSPHESPSHDVLLQAAVDASQAAGVLLLHYAATGFQIEYKNPINLVTDADRAAEQCVIDHLKARFPDHHFLAEERGRDNGGSSPYRWIIDPLDGTTNFAHGYPTYCVSIGLEYERRCIIGVVFDPSRNELFTAIEHRGAHVNGQPIHVSDTKTLDSSLLVTGFAYDIRETTRNNLDHFAKFALKAQGIRRTGSAALDLCYVAAGRFDGFWEVRLSPWDMAAGSVIAREAGGRLTDFSGKDLSIYGQELVASNGQIHEAMLAVLNHASPQP
;
A
#
# COMPACT_ATOMS: atom_id res chain seq x y z
N MET A 1 0.75 52.06 -37.27
CA MET A 1 0.41 50.63 -37.13
C MET A 1 0.49 50.27 -35.65
N ALA A 2 -0.61 50.13 -34.99
CA ALA A 2 -0.68 49.83 -33.55
C ALA A 2 -0.75 48.32 -33.38
N ALA A 3 0.17 47.76 -32.58
CA ALA A 3 0.19 46.36 -32.21
C ALA A 3 -0.88 46.10 -31.13
N SER A 4 -1.77 45.17 -31.38
CA SER A 4 -2.76 44.69 -30.39
C SER A 4 -2.08 43.81 -29.32
N PRO A 5 -2.47 43.91 -28.04
CA PRO A 5 -1.92 43.09 -27.00
C PRO A 5 -2.54 41.66 -27.07
N VAL A 6 -1.68 40.63 -27.04
CA VAL A 6 -2.06 39.24 -26.86
C VAL A 6 -2.52 39.05 -25.41
N MET A 7 -3.79 38.81 -25.19
CA MET A 7 -4.34 38.42 -23.88
C MET A 7 -3.95 36.98 -23.63
N LEU A 8 -3.13 36.73 -22.63
CA LEU A 8 -2.90 35.42 -22.00
C LEU A 8 -4.19 35.05 -21.29
N GLN A 9 -4.90 34.07 -21.83
CA GLN A 9 -6.03 33.44 -21.14
C GLN A 9 -5.46 32.59 -19.99
N SER A 10 -5.63 33.09 -18.78
CA SER A 10 -5.50 32.29 -17.56
C SER A 10 -6.69 31.31 -17.51
N GLY A 11 -6.49 30.09 -17.98
CA GLY A 11 -7.48 29.01 -17.90
C GLY A 11 -7.66 28.57 -16.44
N VAL A 12 -8.66 29.14 -15.78
CA VAL A 12 -9.26 28.51 -14.59
C VAL A 12 -10.05 27.33 -15.13
N PRO A 13 -9.77 26.08 -14.70
CA PRO A 13 -10.54 24.93 -15.16
C PRO A 13 -12.00 25.09 -14.77
N SER A 14 -12.90 24.67 -15.65
CA SER A 14 -14.35 24.70 -15.40
C SER A 14 -14.71 23.76 -14.24
N PRO A 15 -15.76 24.05 -13.42
CA PRO A 15 -16.12 23.28 -12.23
C PRO A 15 -16.61 21.85 -12.49
N HIS A 16 -16.52 21.32 -13.71
CA HIS A 16 -17.09 20.01 -14.12
C HIS A 16 -16.11 19.08 -14.84
N GLU A 17 -14.83 19.42 -14.95
CA GLU A 17 -13.84 18.47 -15.48
C GLU A 17 -13.25 17.61 -14.33
N SER A 18 -13.36 16.29 -14.46
CA SER A 18 -12.68 15.36 -13.56
C SER A 18 -11.17 15.64 -13.57
N PRO A 19 -10.51 15.70 -12.42
CA PRO A 19 -9.08 15.98 -12.36
C PRO A 19 -8.28 14.91 -13.13
N SER A 20 -7.24 15.32 -13.85
CA SER A 20 -6.38 14.34 -14.54
C SER A 20 -5.68 13.43 -13.54
N HIS A 21 -5.37 12.21 -13.96
CA HIS A 21 -4.65 11.25 -13.11
C HIS A 21 -3.29 11.78 -12.65
N ASP A 22 -2.63 12.63 -13.45
CA ASP A 22 -1.35 13.24 -13.07
C ASP A 22 -1.51 14.23 -11.91
N VAL A 23 -2.58 15.02 -11.91
CA VAL A 23 -2.91 15.95 -10.82
C VAL A 23 -3.24 15.18 -9.54
N LEU A 24 -3.99 14.07 -9.65
CA LEU A 24 -4.34 13.20 -8.53
C LEU A 24 -3.09 12.51 -7.97
N LEU A 25 -2.24 11.97 -8.83
CA LEU A 25 -0.97 11.34 -8.42
C LEU A 25 -0.07 12.33 -7.69
N GLN A 26 0.13 13.53 -8.27
CA GLN A 26 1.00 14.54 -7.66
C GLN A 26 0.50 14.97 -6.28
N ALA A 27 -0.82 15.08 -6.10
CA ALA A 27 -1.38 15.39 -4.78
C ALA A 27 -1.10 14.29 -3.75
N ALA A 28 -1.20 13.02 -4.14
CA ALA A 28 -0.86 11.90 -3.25
C ALA A 28 0.64 11.86 -2.94
N VAL A 29 1.49 12.15 -3.92
CA VAL A 29 2.95 12.26 -3.73
C VAL A 29 3.28 13.36 -2.73
N ASP A 30 2.76 14.59 -2.94
CA ASP A 30 3.01 15.73 -2.05
C ASP A 30 2.56 15.41 -0.61
N ALA A 31 1.37 14.80 -0.45
CA ALA A 31 0.83 14.41 0.84
C ALA A 31 1.68 13.33 1.54
N SER A 32 2.09 12.28 0.80
CA SER A 32 2.90 11.19 1.36
C SER A 32 4.28 11.68 1.80
N GLN A 33 4.91 12.55 1.02
CA GLN A 33 6.21 13.12 1.37
C GLN A 33 6.12 14.07 2.58
N ALA A 34 5.07 14.89 2.66
CA ALA A 34 4.85 15.76 3.82
C ALA A 34 4.64 14.94 5.10
N ALA A 35 3.83 13.86 5.05
CA ALA A 35 3.66 12.95 6.17
C ALA A 35 4.96 12.20 6.52
N GLY A 36 5.73 11.77 5.52
CA GLY A 36 7.03 11.11 5.74
C GLY A 36 8.04 12.01 6.46
N VAL A 37 8.06 13.32 6.18
CA VAL A 37 8.87 14.29 6.93
C VAL A 37 8.45 14.34 8.41
N LEU A 38 7.13 14.32 8.69
CA LEU A 38 6.64 14.26 10.06
C LEU A 38 7.07 12.97 10.76
N LEU A 39 6.96 11.82 10.11
CA LEU A 39 7.39 10.54 10.68
C LEU A 39 8.88 10.55 11.02
N LEU A 40 9.74 11.06 10.14
CA LEU A 40 11.17 11.20 10.44
C LEU A 40 11.43 12.15 11.61
N HIS A 41 10.66 13.24 11.72
CA HIS A 41 10.75 14.16 12.86
C HIS A 41 10.40 13.43 14.17
N TYR A 42 9.27 12.74 14.23
CA TYR A 42 8.87 11.96 15.41
C TYR A 42 9.89 10.87 15.76
N ALA A 43 10.40 10.14 14.77
CA ALA A 43 11.44 9.14 14.98
C ALA A 43 12.71 9.73 15.63
N ALA A 44 13.06 10.98 15.29
CA ALA A 44 14.25 11.66 15.82
C ALA A 44 14.01 12.34 17.18
N THR A 45 12.80 12.84 17.47
CA THR A 45 12.48 13.65 18.66
C THR A 45 11.72 12.88 19.73
N GLY A 46 11.19 11.71 19.40
CA GLY A 46 10.33 10.89 20.29
C GLY A 46 8.84 11.04 19.99
N PHE A 47 8.07 10.07 20.43
CA PHE A 47 6.62 9.95 20.24
C PHE A 47 5.98 9.23 21.44
N GLN A 48 4.65 9.35 21.58
CA GLN A 48 3.89 8.64 22.58
C GLN A 48 3.24 7.39 21.97
N ILE A 49 3.26 6.28 22.70
CA ILE A 49 2.65 5.01 22.29
C ILE A 49 1.37 4.77 23.08
N GLU A 50 0.29 4.45 22.37
CA GLU A 50 -0.96 3.94 22.93
C GLU A 50 -1.20 2.53 22.41
N TYR A 51 -1.74 1.64 23.24
CA TYR A 51 -2.02 0.27 22.88
C TYR A 51 -3.51 0.10 22.57
N LYS A 52 -3.85 -0.22 21.31
CA LYS A 52 -5.21 -0.63 20.89
C LYS A 52 -5.57 -2.02 21.48
N ASN A 53 -4.57 -2.90 21.62
CA ASN A 53 -4.61 -4.19 22.31
C ASN A 53 -3.16 -4.58 22.70
N PRO A 54 -2.90 -5.77 23.36
CA PRO A 54 -1.55 -6.12 23.86
C PRO A 54 -0.41 -6.11 22.83
N ILE A 55 -0.71 -6.21 21.51
CA ILE A 55 0.29 -6.24 20.44
C ILE A 55 -0.01 -5.26 19.30
N ASN A 56 -1.16 -4.60 19.31
CA ASN A 56 -1.50 -3.56 18.33
C ASN A 56 -1.38 -2.20 19.01
N LEU A 57 -0.56 -1.34 18.47
CA LEU A 57 -0.25 -0.02 19.01
C LEU A 57 -0.53 1.08 17.96
N VAL A 58 -0.70 2.28 18.44
CA VAL A 58 -0.78 3.50 17.67
C VAL A 58 0.08 4.55 18.35
N THR A 59 0.67 5.43 17.57
CA THR A 59 1.45 6.55 18.10
C THR A 59 0.79 7.89 17.76
N ASP A 60 1.21 8.95 18.42
CA ASP A 60 0.83 10.31 18.03
C ASP A 60 1.39 10.68 16.64
N ALA A 61 2.47 10.00 16.20
CA ALA A 61 2.99 10.13 14.83
C ALA A 61 2.01 9.61 13.78
N ASP A 62 1.32 8.46 14.02
CA ASP A 62 0.28 7.95 13.11
C ASP A 62 -0.83 8.98 12.90
N ARG A 63 -1.36 9.51 14.00
CA ARG A 63 -2.44 10.51 13.98
C ARG A 63 -2.02 11.81 13.31
N ALA A 64 -0.80 12.27 13.56
CA ALA A 64 -0.26 13.49 12.95
C ALA A 64 -0.04 13.31 11.44
N ALA A 65 0.49 12.15 11.02
CA ALA A 65 0.68 11.80 9.62
C ALA A 65 -0.67 11.68 8.89
N GLU A 66 -1.67 11.01 9.50
CA GLU A 66 -3.02 10.90 8.92
C GLU A 66 -3.65 12.28 8.72
N GLN A 67 -3.61 13.14 9.75
CA GLN A 67 -4.13 14.51 9.64
C GLN A 67 -3.44 15.27 8.52
N CYS A 68 -2.11 15.18 8.42
CA CYS A 68 -1.33 15.83 7.38
C CYS A 68 -1.76 15.38 5.98
N VAL A 69 -1.89 14.06 5.74
CA VAL A 69 -2.33 13.52 4.45
C VAL A 69 -3.74 14.00 4.10
N ILE A 70 -4.69 13.89 5.05
CA ILE A 70 -6.08 14.31 4.83
C ILE A 70 -6.17 15.80 4.52
N ASP A 71 -5.46 16.66 5.24
CA ASP A 71 -5.50 18.11 5.02
C ASP A 71 -4.95 18.49 3.64
N HIS A 72 -3.85 17.86 3.20
CA HIS A 72 -3.28 18.07 1.86
C HIS A 72 -4.24 17.68 0.74
N LEU A 73 -4.88 16.51 0.87
CA LEU A 73 -5.79 16.00 -0.14
C LEU A 73 -7.13 16.76 -0.15
N LYS A 74 -7.67 17.04 1.04
CA LYS A 74 -8.96 17.73 1.19
C LYS A 74 -8.90 19.20 0.73
N ALA A 75 -7.76 19.86 0.88
CA ALA A 75 -7.55 21.21 0.37
C ALA A 75 -7.65 21.28 -1.16
N ARG A 76 -7.27 20.21 -1.86
CA ARG A 76 -7.33 20.12 -3.33
C ARG A 76 -8.62 19.47 -3.85
N PHE A 77 -9.17 18.52 -3.08
CA PHE A 77 -10.33 17.70 -3.46
C PHE A 77 -11.34 17.60 -2.30
N PRO A 78 -12.02 18.72 -1.98
CA PRO A 78 -12.91 18.79 -0.81
C PRO A 78 -14.10 17.83 -0.89
N ASP A 79 -14.53 17.42 -2.09
CA ASP A 79 -15.68 16.55 -2.32
C ASP A 79 -15.30 15.05 -2.37
N HIS A 80 -14.00 14.70 -2.35
CA HIS A 80 -13.57 13.32 -2.35
C HIS A 80 -13.81 12.67 -0.98
N HIS A 81 -14.04 11.35 -1.01
CA HIS A 81 -14.16 10.53 0.19
C HIS A 81 -12.80 10.11 0.75
N PHE A 82 -12.78 9.77 2.03
CA PHE A 82 -11.61 9.27 2.74
C PHE A 82 -11.96 7.98 3.49
N LEU A 83 -11.05 7.00 3.43
CA LEU A 83 -11.00 5.82 4.27
C LEU A 83 -9.59 5.74 4.81
N ALA A 84 -9.42 5.96 6.11
CA ALA A 84 -8.12 5.99 6.77
C ALA A 84 -8.09 5.10 8.00
N GLU A 85 -6.92 4.59 8.36
CA GLU A 85 -6.77 3.60 9.42
C GLU A 85 -7.28 4.09 10.77
N GLU A 86 -6.91 5.31 11.18
CA GLU A 86 -7.17 5.81 12.53
C GLU A 86 -8.56 6.43 12.68
N ARG A 87 -9.07 7.11 11.65
CA ARG A 87 -10.40 7.76 11.63
C ARG A 87 -11.51 6.91 11.07
N GLY A 88 -11.16 5.86 10.32
CA GLY A 88 -12.13 5.06 9.59
C GLY A 88 -12.68 5.78 8.35
N ARG A 89 -13.94 5.47 8.01
CA ARG A 89 -14.62 6.00 6.83
C ARG A 89 -15.33 7.31 7.15
N ASP A 90 -15.15 8.32 6.31
CA ASP A 90 -15.98 9.51 6.35
C ASP A 90 -17.42 9.24 5.83
N ASN A 91 -18.36 10.07 6.25
CA ASN A 91 -19.77 9.99 5.85
C ASN A 91 -20.11 10.99 4.73
N GLY A 92 -19.13 11.52 4.03
CA GLY A 92 -19.30 12.64 3.10
C GLY A 92 -19.70 12.25 1.68
N GLY A 93 -20.29 13.18 0.98
CA GLY A 93 -20.39 13.42 -0.46
C GLY A 93 -20.96 12.34 -1.39
N SER A 94 -21.04 12.70 -2.67
CA SER A 94 -21.44 11.81 -3.77
C SER A 94 -20.30 11.56 -4.77
N SER A 95 -19.06 11.89 -4.39
CA SER A 95 -17.89 11.72 -5.26
C SER A 95 -17.65 10.24 -5.58
N PRO A 96 -17.30 9.87 -6.82
CA PRO A 96 -16.86 8.51 -7.14
C PRO A 96 -15.45 8.21 -6.64
N TYR A 97 -14.70 9.23 -6.18
CA TYR A 97 -13.33 9.13 -5.73
C TYR A 97 -13.24 8.92 -4.22
N ARG A 98 -12.39 7.96 -3.80
CA ARG A 98 -12.07 7.71 -2.40
C ARG A 98 -10.57 7.53 -2.22
N TRP A 99 -9.96 8.33 -1.36
CA TRP A 99 -8.61 8.15 -0.87
C TRP A 99 -8.60 7.09 0.25
N ILE A 100 -7.72 6.11 0.11
CA ILE A 100 -7.53 5.02 1.08
C ILE A 100 -6.13 5.17 1.64
N ILE A 101 -6.02 5.39 2.96
CA ILE A 101 -4.81 5.93 3.58
C ILE A 101 -4.40 5.04 4.74
N ASP A 102 -3.14 4.59 4.71
CA ASP A 102 -2.40 4.15 5.88
C ASP A 102 -1.33 5.20 6.16
N PRO A 103 -1.44 5.95 7.27
CA PRO A 103 -0.49 7.02 7.59
C PRO A 103 0.89 6.51 8.01
N LEU A 104 0.96 5.29 8.55
CA LEU A 104 2.17 4.65 9.06
C LEU A 104 2.06 3.12 9.02
N ASP A 105 2.11 2.53 7.82
CA ASP A 105 2.21 1.08 7.70
C ASP A 105 3.57 0.60 8.25
N GLY A 106 3.51 -0.26 9.26
CA GLY A 106 4.67 -0.69 10.03
C GLY A 106 4.82 0.04 11.37
N THR A 107 3.73 0.43 12.04
CA THR A 107 3.73 1.14 13.34
C THR A 107 4.57 0.41 14.39
N THR A 108 4.53 -0.92 14.46
CA THR A 108 5.38 -1.71 15.38
C THR A 108 6.87 -1.51 15.08
N ASN A 109 7.26 -1.54 13.80
CA ASN A 109 8.64 -1.27 13.39
C ASN A 109 9.08 0.13 13.79
N PHE A 110 8.23 1.11 13.51
CA PHE A 110 8.46 2.51 13.87
C PHE A 110 8.68 2.66 15.38
N ALA A 111 7.79 2.09 16.19
CA ALA A 111 7.86 2.14 17.65
C ALA A 111 9.15 1.51 18.22
N HIS A 112 9.71 0.52 17.53
CA HIS A 112 10.97 -0.13 17.92
C HIS A 112 12.21 0.46 17.22
N GLY A 113 12.08 1.53 16.44
CA GLY A 113 13.19 2.13 15.69
C GLY A 113 13.73 1.25 14.56
N TYR A 114 12.93 0.26 14.09
CA TYR A 114 13.29 -0.56 12.95
C TYR A 114 12.90 0.14 11.64
N PRO A 115 13.84 0.49 10.74
CA PRO A 115 13.59 1.41 9.63
C PRO A 115 12.89 0.71 8.45
N THR A 116 11.70 0.17 8.68
CA THR A 116 10.86 -0.46 7.66
C THR A 116 9.42 -0.08 7.95
N TYR A 117 9.00 1.07 7.42
CA TYR A 117 7.67 1.66 7.54
C TYR A 117 7.43 2.65 6.40
N CYS A 118 6.19 2.94 6.09
CA CYS A 118 5.85 3.84 5.00
C CYS A 118 4.54 4.58 5.21
N VAL A 119 4.30 5.60 4.38
CA VAL A 119 2.99 6.20 4.15
C VAL A 119 2.40 5.57 2.89
N SER A 120 1.18 5.04 2.96
CA SER A 120 0.49 4.38 1.87
C SER A 120 -0.79 5.14 1.51
N ILE A 121 -0.93 5.56 0.24
CA ILE A 121 -2.09 6.32 -0.26
C ILE A 121 -2.58 5.68 -1.56
N GLY A 122 -3.74 5.03 -1.52
CA GLY A 122 -4.46 4.56 -2.69
C GLY A 122 -5.59 5.50 -3.10
N LEU A 123 -5.87 5.61 -4.38
CA LEU A 123 -7.08 6.27 -4.87
C LEU A 123 -7.99 5.26 -5.55
N GLU A 124 -9.18 5.10 -5.00
CA GLU A 124 -10.28 4.33 -5.57
C GLU A 124 -11.20 5.24 -6.38
N TYR A 125 -11.53 4.83 -7.60
CA TYR A 125 -12.56 5.40 -8.45
C TYR A 125 -13.60 4.31 -8.75
N GLU A 126 -14.86 4.54 -8.40
CA GLU A 126 -15.95 3.57 -8.61
C GLU A 126 -15.58 2.14 -8.14
N ARG A 127 -15.00 2.01 -6.94
CA ARG A 127 -14.58 0.75 -6.30
C ARG A 127 -13.39 0.03 -6.97
N ARG A 128 -12.65 0.72 -7.82
CA ARG A 128 -11.41 0.23 -8.44
C ARG A 128 -10.26 1.15 -8.08
N CYS A 129 -9.19 0.59 -7.50
CA CYS A 129 -7.97 1.35 -7.22
C CYS A 129 -7.27 1.69 -8.54
N ILE A 130 -7.05 3.00 -8.78
CA ILE A 130 -6.49 3.53 -10.02
C ILE A 130 -5.15 4.24 -9.84
N ILE A 131 -4.81 4.64 -8.62
CA ILE A 131 -3.52 5.26 -8.27
C ILE A 131 -3.02 4.63 -6.98
N GLY A 132 -1.72 4.35 -6.93
CA GLY A 132 -1.00 3.93 -5.73
C GLY A 132 0.24 4.77 -5.50
N VAL A 133 0.42 5.25 -4.26
CA VAL A 133 1.62 5.93 -3.79
C VAL A 133 2.02 5.32 -2.46
N VAL A 134 3.27 4.83 -2.37
CA VAL A 134 3.87 4.34 -1.13
C VAL A 134 5.21 5.02 -0.95
N PHE A 135 5.39 5.73 0.16
CA PHE A 135 6.64 6.43 0.46
C PHE A 135 7.30 5.86 1.71
N ASP A 136 8.48 5.25 1.54
CA ASP A 136 9.40 4.87 2.62
C ASP A 136 10.33 6.06 2.93
N PRO A 137 10.10 6.81 4.01
CA PRO A 137 10.92 7.97 4.33
C PRO A 137 12.30 7.58 4.86
N SER A 138 12.46 6.36 5.41
CA SER A 138 13.74 5.90 5.97
C SER A 138 14.78 5.60 4.89
N ARG A 139 14.32 5.15 3.70
CA ARG A 139 15.14 4.86 2.52
C ARG A 139 15.03 5.92 1.44
N ASN A 140 14.13 6.89 1.60
CA ASN A 140 13.76 7.86 0.57
C ASN A 140 13.35 7.17 -0.75
N GLU A 141 12.51 6.13 -0.64
CA GLU A 141 11.96 5.41 -1.77
C GLU A 141 10.49 5.76 -1.95
N LEU A 142 10.16 6.37 -3.08
CA LEU A 142 8.82 6.73 -3.48
C LEU A 142 8.35 5.81 -4.59
N PHE A 143 7.45 4.89 -4.27
CA PHE A 143 6.78 4.00 -5.22
C PHE A 143 5.49 4.65 -5.71
N THR A 144 5.29 4.65 -7.02
CA THR A 144 4.12 5.28 -7.65
C THR A 144 3.60 4.43 -8.80
N ALA A 145 2.28 4.41 -8.98
CA ALA A 145 1.66 3.85 -10.17
C ALA A 145 0.33 4.56 -10.47
N ILE A 146 0.03 4.66 -11.75
CA ILE A 146 -1.31 4.98 -12.30
C ILE A 146 -1.72 3.78 -13.14
N GLU A 147 -2.98 3.37 -13.02
CA GLU A 147 -3.55 2.28 -13.81
C GLU A 147 -3.26 2.47 -15.31
N HIS A 148 -2.73 1.42 -15.96
CA HIS A 148 -2.29 1.36 -17.37
C HIS A 148 -1.11 2.27 -17.75
N ARG A 149 -0.32 2.75 -16.77
CA ARG A 149 0.85 3.59 -17.05
C ARG A 149 2.17 3.07 -16.46
N GLY A 150 2.15 1.84 -15.91
CA GLY A 150 3.30 1.21 -15.27
C GLY A 150 3.58 1.71 -13.87
N ALA A 151 4.53 1.06 -13.21
CA ALA A 151 4.97 1.37 -11.85
C ALA A 151 6.40 1.91 -11.83
N HIS A 152 6.69 2.76 -10.86
CA HIS A 152 7.98 3.44 -10.74
C HIS A 152 8.44 3.48 -9.28
N VAL A 153 9.76 3.47 -9.06
CA VAL A 153 10.40 3.87 -7.80
C VAL A 153 11.32 5.06 -8.07
N ASN A 154 11.12 6.16 -7.35
CA ASN A 154 11.86 7.41 -7.56
C ASN A 154 11.90 7.83 -9.05
N GLY A 155 10.77 7.66 -9.75
CA GLY A 155 10.62 7.97 -11.17
C GLY A 155 11.29 6.99 -12.15
N GLN A 156 11.94 5.93 -11.65
CA GLN A 156 12.49 4.87 -12.51
C GLN A 156 11.50 3.72 -12.65
N PRO A 157 11.24 3.21 -13.87
CA PRO A 157 10.34 2.07 -14.07
C PRO A 157 10.80 0.84 -13.29
N ILE A 158 9.84 0.10 -12.72
CA ILE A 158 10.08 -1.16 -12.03
C ILE A 158 9.23 -2.28 -12.62
N HIS A 159 9.73 -3.50 -12.47
CA HIS A 159 9.05 -4.72 -12.89
C HIS A 159 9.26 -5.82 -11.85
N VAL A 160 8.29 -6.73 -11.78
CA VAL A 160 8.43 -7.96 -10.98
C VAL A 160 9.60 -8.83 -11.47
N SER A 161 10.07 -9.74 -10.61
CA SER A 161 11.14 -10.68 -10.93
C SER A 161 10.72 -11.71 -12.00
N ASP A 162 11.69 -12.46 -12.53
CA ASP A 162 11.50 -13.54 -13.48
C ASP A 162 11.72 -14.94 -12.87
N THR A 163 11.80 -15.06 -11.55
CA THR A 163 11.94 -16.31 -10.79
C THR A 163 10.79 -17.26 -11.11
N LYS A 164 11.11 -18.51 -11.47
CA LYS A 164 10.13 -19.45 -12.04
C LYS A 164 9.64 -20.52 -11.08
N THR A 165 10.34 -20.75 -9.98
CA THR A 165 10.03 -21.85 -9.05
C THR A 165 10.08 -21.39 -7.59
N LEU A 166 9.31 -22.06 -6.71
CA LEU A 166 9.29 -21.73 -5.29
C LEU A 166 10.63 -21.99 -4.59
N ASP A 167 11.33 -23.04 -4.95
CA ASP A 167 12.61 -23.43 -4.34
C ASP A 167 13.73 -22.41 -4.63
N SER A 168 13.58 -21.57 -5.64
CA SER A 168 14.48 -20.45 -5.92
C SER A 168 13.90 -19.07 -5.53
N SER A 169 12.73 -19.04 -4.90
CA SER A 169 12.04 -17.79 -4.60
C SER A 169 12.36 -17.23 -3.20
N LEU A 170 12.44 -15.90 -3.11
CA LEU A 170 12.43 -15.16 -1.86
C LEU A 170 11.03 -14.60 -1.65
N LEU A 171 10.32 -15.16 -0.67
CA LEU A 171 8.96 -14.77 -0.34
C LEU A 171 8.91 -13.83 0.87
N VAL A 172 7.80 -13.13 1.01
CA VAL A 172 7.51 -12.31 2.19
C VAL A 172 6.09 -12.56 2.69
N THR A 173 5.84 -12.36 3.99
CA THR A 173 4.53 -12.51 4.61
C THR A 173 4.42 -11.67 5.88
N GLY A 174 3.19 -11.51 6.37
CA GLY A 174 2.88 -10.91 7.66
C GLY A 174 1.91 -11.75 8.49
N PHE A 175 1.61 -11.25 9.67
CA PHE A 175 0.70 -11.86 10.64
C PHE A 175 -0.17 -10.78 11.25
N ALA A 176 -1.47 -11.03 11.28
CA ALA A 176 -2.44 -10.11 11.88
C ALA A 176 -2.21 -9.94 13.40
N TYR A 177 -2.64 -8.80 13.92
CA TYR A 177 -2.50 -8.48 15.34
C TYR A 177 -3.31 -9.38 16.30
N ASP A 178 -4.23 -10.17 15.79
CA ASP A 178 -4.99 -11.18 16.55
C ASP A 178 -4.44 -12.62 16.39
N ILE A 179 -3.21 -12.77 15.94
CA ILE A 179 -2.52 -14.06 15.74
C ILE A 179 -2.62 -15.01 16.94
N ARG A 180 -2.72 -14.46 18.17
CA ARG A 180 -2.82 -15.22 19.43
C ARG A 180 -4.24 -15.70 19.74
N GLU A 181 -5.26 -15.13 19.07
CA GLU A 181 -6.68 -15.28 19.39
C GLU A 181 -7.43 -16.11 18.35
N THR A 182 -6.87 -16.22 17.13
CA THR A 182 -7.53 -16.91 16.02
C THR A 182 -6.73 -18.11 15.52
N THR A 183 -7.43 -19.15 15.07
CA THR A 183 -6.82 -20.28 14.36
C THR A 183 -6.47 -19.93 12.91
N ARG A 184 -7.09 -18.90 12.34
CA ARG A 184 -6.79 -18.40 10.98
C ARG A 184 -5.67 -17.36 11.05
N ASN A 185 -4.48 -17.80 11.51
CA ASN A 185 -3.39 -16.93 11.92
C ASN A 185 -2.14 -16.96 11.00
N ASN A 186 -2.23 -17.62 9.84
CA ASN A 186 -1.15 -17.73 8.84
C ASN A 186 0.05 -18.62 9.23
N LEU A 187 0.11 -19.18 10.44
CA LEU A 187 1.25 -19.99 10.89
C LEU A 187 1.40 -21.29 10.09
N ASP A 188 0.29 -21.96 9.76
CA ASP A 188 0.30 -23.17 8.94
C ASP A 188 0.81 -22.91 7.53
N HIS A 189 0.39 -21.79 6.92
CA HIS A 189 0.87 -21.38 5.60
C HIS A 189 2.37 -21.04 5.66
N PHE A 190 2.81 -20.30 6.68
CA PHE A 190 4.21 -20.01 6.90
C PHE A 190 5.06 -21.29 6.98
N ALA A 191 4.62 -22.27 7.77
CA ALA A 191 5.34 -23.55 7.89
C ALA A 191 5.42 -24.30 6.55
N LYS A 192 4.32 -24.33 5.76
CA LYS A 192 4.30 -24.96 4.43
C LYS A 192 5.24 -24.28 3.45
N PHE A 193 5.25 -22.95 3.41
CA PHE A 193 6.16 -22.19 2.53
C PHE A 193 7.62 -22.30 2.96
N ALA A 194 7.90 -22.36 4.26
CA ALA A 194 9.26 -22.53 4.79
C ALA A 194 9.94 -23.82 4.31
N LEU A 195 9.15 -24.85 3.97
CA LEU A 195 9.65 -26.11 3.42
C LEU A 195 9.80 -26.11 1.89
N LYS A 196 9.40 -25.03 1.20
CA LYS A 196 9.31 -24.99 -0.26
C LYS A 196 10.01 -23.80 -0.90
N ALA A 197 10.13 -22.69 -0.22
CA ALA A 197 10.78 -21.48 -0.73
C ALA A 197 12.28 -21.47 -0.37
N GLN A 198 13.08 -20.77 -1.15
CA GLN A 198 14.48 -20.54 -0.82
C GLN A 198 14.64 -19.75 0.49
N GLY A 199 13.73 -18.83 0.73
CA GLY A 199 13.69 -18.07 1.97
C GLY A 199 12.40 -17.27 2.13
N ILE A 200 12.11 -16.91 3.38
CA ILE A 200 10.95 -16.08 3.72
C ILE A 200 11.42 -14.89 4.55
N ARG A 201 10.77 -13.74 4.36
CA ARG A 201 10.93 -12.55 5.18
C ARG A 201 9.61 -12.23 5.88
N ARG A 202 9.72 -11.59 7.04
CA ARG A 202 8.62 -10.97 7.77
C ARG A 202 9.07 -9.55 8.07
N THR A 203 8.75 -8.62 7.17
CA THR A 203 9.26 -7.24 7.25
C THR A 203 8.42 -6.37 8.16
N GLY A 204 7.10 -6.58 8.21
CA GLY A 204 6.15 -5.88 9.09
C GLY A 204 5.53 -4.62 8.49
N SER A 205 5.54 -4.48 7.17
CA SER A 205 4.88 -3.44 6.40
C SER A 205 4.32 -4.06 5.11
N ALA A 206 2.99 -4.25 5.06
CA ALA A 206 2.32 -4.92 3.95
C ALA A 206 2.40 -4.10 2.65
N ALA A 207 2.28 -2.78 2.75
CA ALA A 207 2.40 -1.89 1.59
C ALA A 207 3.80 -1.93 0.99
N LEU A 208 4.87 -1.96 1.83
CA LEU A 208 6.24 -2.12 1.34
C LEU A 208 6.47 -3.53 0.77
N ASP A 209 5.89 -4.57 1.36
CA ASP A 209 6.03 -5.94 0.86
C ASP A 209 5.47 -6.06 -0.56
N LEU A 210 4.30 -5.45 -0.85
CA LEU A 210 3.75 -5.31 -2.19
C LEU A 210 4.66 -4.52 -3.13
N CYS A 211 5.21 -3.40 -2.67
CA CYS A 211 6.16 -2.60 -3.44
C CYS A 211 7.44 -3.35 -3.77
N TYR A 212 7.93 -4.19 -2.85
CA TYR A 212 9.13 -4.98 -3.06
C TYR A 212 8.89 -6.17 -4.00
N VAL A 213 7.66 -6.73 -4.03
CA VAL A 213 7.27 -7.66 -5.10
C VAL A 213 7.25 -6.92 -6.44
N ALA A 214 6.66 -5.72 -6.51
CA ALA A 214 6.63 -4.90 -7.71
C ALA A 214 8.02 -4.56 -8.26
N ALA A 215 8.99 -4.33 -7.37
CA ALA A 215 10.37 -4.01 -7.73
C ALA A 215 11.26 -5.26 -7.97
N GLY A 216 10.70 -6.47 -7.94
CA GLY A 216 11.44 -7.73 -8.11
C GLY A 216 12.41 -8.04 -6.96
N ARG A 217 12.27 -7.39 -5.81
CA ARG A 217 13.08 -7.67 -4.60
C ARG A 217 12.59 -8.91 -3.86
N PHE A 218 11.28 -9.16 -3.92
CA PHE A 218 10.62 -10.40 -3.51
C PHE A 218 9.88 -10.99 -4.71
N ASP A 219 9.74 -12.31 -4.73
CA ASP A 219 9.08 -13.03 -5.80
C ASP A 219 7.59 -13.23 -5.54
N GLY A 220 7.18 -13.19 -4.27
CA GLY A 220 5.79 -13.31 -3.87
C GLY A 220 5.54 -12.90 -2.41
N PHE A 221 4.30 -12.52 -2.16
CA PHE A 221 3.77 -12.11 -0.87
C PHE A 221 2.42 -12.79 -0.63
N TRP A 222 2.17 -13.25 0.59
CA TRP A 222 0.85 -13.70 1.01
C TRP A 222 0.57 -13.24 2.43
N GLU A 223 -0.66 -12.87 2.72
CA GLU A 223 -1.09 -12.52 4.06
C GLU A 223 -2.60 -12.68 4.21
N VAL A 224 -3.06 -12.82 5.46
CA VAL A 224 -4.48 -12.88 5.85
C VAL A 224 -4.83 -11.71 6.75
N ARG A 225 -6.13 -11.33 6.73
CA ARG A 225 -6.72 -10.32 7.62
C ARG A 225 -6.16 -8.90 7.42
N LEU A 226 -5.73 -8.60 6.21
CA LEU A 226 -5.36 -7.26 5.79
C LEU A 226 -6.60 -6.36 5.70
N SER A 227 -6.38 -5.08 5.95
CA SER A 227 -7.35 -4.00 5.76
C SER A 227 -7.21 -3.35 4.38
N PRO A 228 -8.19 -2.55 3.92
CA PRO A 228 -8.11 -1.88 2.63
C PRO A 228 -6.88 -0.97 2.48
N TRP A 229 -6.46 -0.28 3.53
CA TRP A 229 -5.33 0.64 3.52
C TRP A 229 -3.98 -0.06 3.39
N ASP A 230 -3.84 -1.30 3.89
CA ASP A 230 -2.65 -2.13 3.72
C ASP A 230 -2.42 -2.52 2.24
N MET A 231 -3.52 -2.61 1.46
CA MET A 231 -3.50 -3.20 0.12
C MET A 231 -3.70 -2.19 -1.02
N ALA A 232 -4.45 -1.10 -0.80
CA ALA A 232 -4.95 -0.26 -1.89
C ALA A 232 -3.83 0.29 -2.79
N ALA A 233 -2.84 0.96 -2.22
CA ALA A 233 -1.74 1.54 -2.99
C ALA A 233 -0.82 0.47 -3.58
N GLY A 234 -0.35 -0.45 -2.73
CA GLY A 234 0.57 -1.52 -3.12
C GLY A 234 0.01 -2.43 -4.20
N SER A 235 -1.31 -2.68 -4.21
CA SER A 235 -1.95 -3.51 -5.24
C SER A 235 -1.91 -2.88 -6.64
N VAL A 236 -2.08 -1.56 -6.76
CA VAL A 236 -1.93 -0.85 -8.04
C VAL A 236 -0.48 -0.94 -8.50
N ILE A 237 0.47 -0.64 -7.60
CA ILE A 237 1.90 -0.66 -7.91
C ILE A 237 2.34 -2.05 -8.36
N ALA A 238 1.92 -3.11 -7.67
CA ALA A 238 2.29 -4.48 -8.03
C ALA A 238 1.67 -4.94 -9.36
N ARG A 239 0.40 -4.59 -9.64
CA ARG A 239 -0.24 -4.88 -10.93
C ARG A 239 0.46 -4.16 -12.08
N GLU A 240 0.72 -2.88 -11.93
CA GLU A 240 1.36 -2.06 -12.96
C GLU A 240 2.83 -2.44 -13.22
N ALA A 241 3.48 -3.11 -12.26
CA ALA A 241 4.79 -3.73 -12.44
C ALA A 241 4.74 -5.11 -13.14
N GLY A 242 3.56 -5.61 -13.50
CA GLY A 242 3.36 -6.92 -14.12
C GLY A 242 3.10 -8.06 -13.12
N GLY A 243 2.86 -7.76 -11.86
CA GLY A 243 2.50 -8.74 -10.83
C GLY A 243 1.08 -9.27 -10.97
N ARG A 244 0.86 -10.48 -10.47
CA ARG A 244 -0.47 -11.10 -10.36
C ARG A 244 -0.93 -11.08 -8.90
N LEU A 245 -2.17 -10.60 -8.67
CA LEU A 245 -2.76 -10.45 -7.35
C LEU A 245 -4.13 -11.12 -7.29
N THR A 246 -4.32 -12.02 -6.32
CA THR A 246 -5.58 -12.73 -6.09
C THR A 246 -5.89 -12.87 -4.61
N ASP A 247 -7.08 -13.37 -4.27
CA ASP A 247 -7.33 -14.02 -2.99
C ASP A 247 -6.72 -15.44 -2.97
N PHE A 248 -6.83 -16.16 -1.86
CA PHE A 248 -6.32 -17.53 -1.74
C PHE A 248 -7.07 -18.54 -2.63
N SER A 249 -8.28 -18.23 -3.10
CA SER A 249 -9.02 -19.06 -4.05
C SER A 249 -8.62 -18.83 -5.52
N GLY A 250 -7.73 -17.88 -5.78
CA GLY A 250 -7.29 -17.49 -7.12
C GLY A 250 -8.23 -16.50 -7.84
N LYS A 251 -9.24 -15.94 -7.16
CA LYS A 251 -10.09 -14.87 -7.69
C LYS A 251 -9.36 -13.53 -7.59
N ASP A 252 -9.71 -12.63 -8.49
CA ASP A 252 -9.15 -11.27 -8.47
C ASP A 252 -9.23 -10.64 -7.08
N LEU A 253 -8.15 -9.96 -6.70
CA LEU A 253 -8.04 -9.30 -5.41
C LEU A 253 -9.12 -8.22 -5.25
N SER A 254 -9.87 -8.35 -4.15
CA SER A 254 -10.65 -7.25 -3.59
C SER A 254 -9.94 -6.69 -2.37
N ILE A 255 -9.64 -5.40 -2.34
CA ILE A 255 -9.05 -4.75 -1.16
C ILE A 255 -9.97 -4.79 0.08
N TYR A 256 -11.25 -5.10 -0.12
CA TYR A 256 -12.22 -5.32 0.97
C TYR A 256 -12.32 -6.79 1.39
N GLY A 257 -11.55 -7.69 0.74
CA GLY A 257 -11.30 -9.05 1.21
C GLY A 257 -10.26 -9.06 2.32
N GLN A 258 -10.01 -10.23 2.86
CA GLN A 258 -9.06 -10.41 3.97
C GLN A 258 -7.86 -11.28 3.61
N GLU A 259 -7.72 -11.65 2.35
CA GLU A 259 -6.68 -12.54 1.86
C GLU A 259 -6.00 -11.92 0.65
N LEU A 260 -4.70 -11.98 0.62
CA LEU A 260 -3.89 -11.49 -0.48
C LEU A 260 -2.81 -12.51 -0.84
N VAL A 261 -2.71 -12.81 -2.12
CA VAL A 261 -1.53 -13.40 -2.76
C VAL A 261 -1.07 -12.46 -3.86
N ALA A 262 0.14 -11.98 -3.78
CA ALA A 262 0.80 -11.24 -4.85
C ALA A 262 2.06 -11.99 -5.28
N SER A 263 2.39 -11.99 -6.56
CA SER A 263 3.60 -12.62 -7.07
C SER A 263 4.05 -12.01 -8.39
N ASN A 264 5.21 -12.45 -8.86
CA ASN A 264 5.73 -12.13 -10.19
C ASN A 264 4.95 -12.79 -11.35
N GLY A 265 3.83 -13.48 -11.06
CA GLY A 265 3.03 -14.23 -12.04
C GLY A 265 3.56 -15.62 -12.36
N GLN A 266 4.87 -15.84 -12.38
CA GLN A 266 5.50 -17.12 -12.71
C GLN A 266 5.25 -18.19 -11.63
N ILE A 267 5.33 -17.81 -10.35
CA ILE A 267 5.16 -18.73 -9.21
C ILE A 267 3.75 -18.72 -8.62
N HIS A 268 2.82 -17.93 -9.18
CA HIS A 268 1.50 -17.68 -8.57
C HIS A 268 0.68 -18.94 -8.32
N GLU A 269 0.55 -19.79 -9.33
CA GLU A 269 -0.19 -21.06 -9.22
C GLU A 269 0.45 -22.01 -8.18
N ALA A 270 1.78 -22.02 -8.12
CA ALA A 270 2.49 -22.81 -7.13
C ALA A 270 2.25 -22.29 -5.70
N MET A 271 2.15 -20.96 -5.52
CA MET A 271 1.78 -20.34 -4.23
C MET A 271 0.34 -20.71 -3.84
N LEU A 272 -0.61 -20.58 -4.77
CA LEU A 272 -2.02 -20.97 -4.54
C LEU A 272 -2.13 -22.47 -4.16
N ALA A 273 -1.38 -23.34 -4.81
CA ALA A 273 -1.34 -24.75 -4.48
C ALA A 273 -0.87 -24.99 -3.03
N VAL A 274 0.14 -24.25 -2.55
CA VAL A 274 0.61 -24.37 -1.14
C VAL A 274 -0.45 -23.90 -0.16
N LEU A 275 -1.14 -22.79 -0.46
CA LEU A 275 -2.17 -22.21 0.39
C LEU A 275 -3.41 -23.11 0.51
N ASN A 276 -3.79 -23.79 -0.58
CA ASN A 276 -5.00 -24.59 -0.65
C ASN A 276 -4.80 -26.07 -0.28
N HIS A 277 -3.56 -26.58 -0.17
CA HIS A 277 -3.35 -27.93 0.31
C HIS A 277 -3.66 -28.03 1.80
N ALA A 278 -4.59 -28.95 2.15
CA ALA A 278 -4.82 -29.30 3.54
C ALA A 278 -3.50 -29.77 4.19
N SER A 279 -3.21 -29.29 5.40
CA SER A 279 -2.10 -29.83 6.16
C SER A 279 -2.36 -31.34 6.39
N PRO A 280 -1.39 -32.24 6.22
CA PRO A 280 -1.55 -33.59 6.72
C PRO A 280 -1.86 -33.47 8.22
N GLN A 281 -3.01 -33.99 8.65
CA GLN A 281 -3.30 -34.10 10.08
C GLN A 281 -2.23 -35.01 10.70
N PRO A 282 -1.69 -34.61 11.89
CA PRO A 282 -0.69 -35.42 12.58
C PRO A 282 -1.22 -36.76 13.00
#